data_fdb1205d451173dec0e0a59c6aa6419d
#
_entry.id   fdb1205d451173dec0e0a59c6aa6419d
#
_cell.length_a   1.000
_cell.length_b   1.000
_cell.length_c   1.000
_cell.angle_alpha   90.00
_cell.angle_beta   90.00
_cell.angle_gamma   90.00
#
_symmetry.space_group_name_H-M   'P 1'
#
loop_
_entity.id
_entity.type
_entity.pdbx_description
1 polymer ?
#
loop_
_entity_poly.entity_id
_entity_poly.type
_entity_poly.pdbx_seq_one_letter_code
_entity_poly.pdbx_strand_id
1 'polypeptide(L)'
;MPIFVFGQQAVVKKIKIEPYMYTQNYEHFKRLVFESPDSEAEYIDRFNFEWGYYYTLRVKELEIGQLSDGTRYEYSLLKVISKEKVSDTVIFRMFIDPLRYYHKLEEEGISNYTLSQLNDSTYLYMDKVEIEIPHKFLEYFRKKTNNEIGFIGNFKFVNGKRIRLVSIR
;
A
#
# COMPACT_ATOMS: atom_id res chain seq x y z
N MET A 1 43.33 -16.81 8.27
CA MET A 1 41.90 -17.07 8.28
C MET A 1 41.30 -16.37 7.05
N PRO A 2 40.73 -17.06 6.09
CA PRO A 2 40.03 -16.38 4.98
C PRO A 2 38.70 -15.79 5.51
N ILE A 3 38.53 -14.49 5.36
CA ILE A 3 37.25 -13.81 5.58
C ILE A 3 36.38 -14.13 4.38
N PHE A 4 35.42 -15.03 4.55
CA PHE A 4 34.37 -15.24 3.54
C PHE A 4 33.44 -14.01 3.58
N VAL A 5 33.64 -13.07 2.66
CA VAL A 5 32.67 -12.06 2.34
C VAL A 5 31.56 -12.79 1.59
N PHE A 6 30.44 -13.09 2.25
CA PHE A 6 29.23 -13.51 1.57
C PHE A 6 28.75 -12.34 0.72
N GLY A 7 29.08 -12.36 -0.56
CA GLY A 7 28.56 -11.38 -1.50
C GLY A 7 27.03 -11.51 -1.57
N GLN A 8 26.30 -10.45 -1.28
CA GLN A 8 24.85 -10.37 -1.47
C GLN A 8 24.53 -10.73 -2.91
N GLN A 9 23.77 -11.82 -3.14
CA GLN A 9 23.46 -12.29 -4.46
C GLN A 9 22.24 -11.53 -5.00
N ALA A 10 22.46 -10.71 -6.03
CA ALA A 10 21.40 -10.02 -6.73
C ALA A 10 20.89 -10.85 -7.91
N VAL A 11 19.58 -11.01 -8.03
CA VAL A 11 18.92 -11.76 -9.10
C VAL A 11 17.99 -10.84 -9.88
N VAL A 12 17.93 -11.01 -11.19
CA VAL A 12 16.94 -10.33 -12.05
C VAL A 12 15.72 -11.21 -12.19
N LYS A 13 14.56 -10.68 -11.79
CA LYS A 13 13.27 -11.38 -11.82
C LYS A 13 12.24 -10.63 -12.65
N LYS A 14 11.26 -11.37 -13.15
CA LYS A 14 10.01 -10.86 -13.67
C LYS A 14 8.95 -11.10 -12.62
N ILE A 15 8.26 -10.06 -12.17
CA ILE A 15 7.21 -10.14 -11.17
C ILE A 15 5.94 -9.43 -11.63
N LYS A 16 4.81 -9.79 -11.01
CA LYS A 16 3.51 -9.15 -11.23
C LYS A 16 3.14 -8.31 -10.02
N ILE A 17 2.46 -7.18 -10.25
CA ILE A 17 1.90 -6.34 -9.20
C ILE A 17 0.41 -6.17 -9.47
N GLU A 18 -0.39 -6.40 -8.42
CA GLU A 18 -1.84 -6.23 -8.44
C GLU A 18 -2.23 -4.74 -8.57
N PRO A 19 -3.45 -4.42 -9.03
CA PRO A 19 -3.86 -3.05 -9.32
C PRO A 19 -4.16 -2.21 -8.08
N TYR A 20 -3.97 -2.74 -6.89
CA TYR A 20 -4.22 -2.10 -5.61
C TYR A 20 -3.09 -2.39 -4.63
N MET A 21 -3.01 -1.57 -3.59
CA MET A 21 -2.19 -1.84 -2.42
C MET A 21 -3.06 -2.30 -1.26
N TYR A 22 -2.47 -2.91 -0.25
CA TYR A 22 -3.16 -3.27 0.98
C TYR A 22 -2.44 -2.72 2.21
N THR A 23 -3.15 -2.61 3.32
CA THR A 23 -2.58 -2.16 4.59
C THR A 23 -1.87 -3.32 5.26
N GLN A 24 -0.55 -3.22 5.39
CA GLN A 24 0.29 -4.18 6.10
C GLN A 24 0.62 -3.66 7.49
N ASN A 25 0.54 -4.57 8.45
CA ASN A 25 0.91 -4.33 9.84
C ASN A 25 2.36 -4.76 10.07
N TYR A 26 3.18 -3.82 10.53
CA TYR A 26 4.52 -4.08 11.04
C TYR A 26 4.52 -3.99 12.57
N GLU A 27 5.63 -4.31 13.19
CA GLU A 27 5.73 -4.35 14.66
C GLU A 27 5.28 -3.04 15.34
N HIS A 28 5.59 -1.89 14.75
CA HIS A 28 5.32 -0.60 15.36
C HIS A 28 4.42 0.33 14.54
N PHE A 29 4.24 0.05 13.26
CA PHE A 29 3.50 0.92 12.33
C PHE A 29 2.80 0.14 11.24
N LYS A 30 1.94 0.86 10.50
CA LYS A 30 1.18 0.35 9.36
C LYS A 30 1.50 1.17 8.12
N ARG A 31 1.54 0.54 6.97
CA ARG A 31 1.71 1.21 5.68
C ARG A 31 0.98 0.50 4.56
N LEU A 32 0.76 1.20 3.46
CA LEU A 32 0.32 0.60 2.20
C LEU A 32 1.52 -0.03 1.49
N VAL A 33 1.36 -1.28 1.09
CA VAL A 33 2.35 -2.08 0.37
C VAL A 33 1.75 -2.66 -0.91
N PHE A 34 2.62 -3.01 -1.85
CA PHE A 34 2.19 -3.70 -3.06
C PHE A 34 1.68 -5.11 -2.75
N GLU A 35 0.70 -5.56 -3.53
CA GLU A 35 0.29 -6.95 -3.60
C GLU A 35 0.96 -7.59 -4.82
N SER A 36 1.79 -8.61 -4.59
CA SER A 36 2.46 -9.37 -5.66
C SER A 36 2.13 -10.85 -5.50
N PRO A 37 1.47 -11.48 -6.49
CA PRO A 37 1.08 -12.90 -6.39
C PRO A 37 2.26 -13.87 -6.57
N ASP A 38 3.41 -13.39 -7.02
CA ASP A 38 4.57 -14.22 -7.39
C ASP A 38 5.89 -13.75 -6.77
N SER A 39 5.85 -12.79 -5.82
CA SER A 39 7.03 -12.32 -5.09
C SER A 39 6.68 -11.75 -3.72
N GLU A 40 7.71 -11.46 -2.91
CA GLU A 40 7.60 -10.77 -1.62
C GLU A 40 7.79 -9.24 -1.77
N ALA A 41 7.50 -8.68 -2.96
CA ALA A 41 7.75 -7.28 -3.27
C ALA A 41 6.69 -6.35 -2.67
N GLU A 42 6.83 -5.99 -1.41
CA GLU A 42 5.99 -4.99 -0.73
C GLU A 42 6.35 -3.54 -1.09
N TYR A 43 7.59 -3.30 -1.50
CA TYR A 43 8.12 -2.03 -1.97
C TYR A 43 9.10 -2.26 -3.13
N ILE A 44 9.11 -1.36 -4.11
CA ILE A 44 10.02 -1.42 -5.26
C ILE A 44 10.61 -0.04 -5.48
N ASP A 45 11.91 0.10 -5.29
CA ASP A 45 12.62 1.36 -5.52
C ASP A 45 12.44 1.84 -6.96
N ARG A 46 12.20 3.15 -7.14
CA ARG A 46 11.98 3.83 -8.43
C ARG A 46 10.76 3.34 -9.22
N PHE A 47 9.81 2.67 -8.59
CA PHE A 47 8.55 2.28 -9.23
C PHE A 47 7.43 3.28 -8.93
N ASN A 48 6.90 3.91 -9.98
CA ASN A 48 5.76 4.81 -9.88
C ASN A 48 4.46 4.02 -10.13
N PHE A 49 3.78 3.67 -9.04
CA PHE A 49 2.54 2.90 -9.06
C PHE A 49 1.34 3.79 -9.34
N GLU A 50 0.42 3.30 -10.17
CA GLU A 50 -0.90 3.88 -10.39
C GLU A 50 -1.98 2.85 -10.08
N TRP A 51 -2.97 3.23 -9.30
CA TRP A 51 -4.12 2.40 -8.93
C TRP A 51 -4.95 2.03 -10.16
N GLY A 52 -5.44 0.79 -10.19
CA GLY A 52 -6.26 0.31 -11.28
C GLY A 52 -5.48 -0.21 -12.50
N TYR A 53 -4.21 -0.50 -12.34
CA TYR A 53 -3.39 -1.11 -13.38
C TYR A 53 -2.66 -2.35 -12.86
N TYR A 54 -2.77 -3.46 -13.58
CA TYR A 54 -1.85 -4.58 -13.43
C TYR A 54 -0.50 -4.22 -14.02
N TYR A 55 0.55 -4.62 -13.35
CA TYR A 55 1.90 -4.45 -13.87
C TYR A 55 2.61 -5.79 -14.00
N THR A 56 3.42 -5.89 -15.04
CA THR A 56 4.50 -6.86 -15.12
C THR A 56 5.80 -6.09 -15.13
N LEU A 57 6.65 -6.37 -14.17
CA LEU A 57 7.91 -5.65 -13.96
C LEU A 57 9.11 -6.56 -14.13
N ARG A 58 10.20 -6.01 -14.62
CA ARG A 58 11.53 -6.59 -14.50
C ARG A 58 12.24 -5.86 -13.38
N VAL A 59 12.64 -6.57 -12.34
CA VAL A 59 13.25 -6.02 -11.13
C VAL A 59 14.58 -6.70 -10.85
N LYS A 60 15.44 -5.98 -10.11
CA LYS A 60 16.58 -6.55 -9.41
C LYS A 60 16.11 -6.86 -8.00
N GLU A 61 16.21 -8.12 -7.59
CA GLU A 61 15.98 -8.59 -6.22
C GLU A 61 17.34 -8.79 -5.55
N LEU A 62 17.51 -8.26 -4.36
CA LEU A 62 18.69 -8.40 -3.52
C LEU A 62 18.28 -9.04 -2.20
N GLU A 63 18.85 -10.20 -1.89
CA GLU A 63 18.66 -10.82 -0.58
C GLU A 63 19.54 -10.08 0.47
N ILE A 64 18.86 -9.48 1.46
CA ILE A 64 19.50 -8.70 2.53
C ILE A 64 19.55 -9.44 3.87
N GLY A 65 18.99 -10.67 3.91
CA GLY A 65 18.74 -11.39 5.14
C GLY A 65 17.44 -10.94 5.82
N GLN A 66 16.98 -11.71 6.79
CA GLN A 66 15.74 -11.40 7.49
C GLN A 66 15.95 -10.26 8.49
N LEU A 67 15.26 -9.14 8.26
CA LEU A 67 15.21 -8.02 9.21
C LEU A 67 14.15 -8.26 10.29
N SER A 68 14.15 -7.44 11.35
CA SER A 68 13.21 -7.55 12.46
C SER A 68 11.76 -7.34 12.03
N ASP A 69 11.51 -6.56 10.98
CA ASP A 69 10.17 -6.30 10.41
C ASP A 69 9.71 -7.39 9.43
N GLY A 70 10.49 -8.46 9.27
CA GLY A 70 10.21 -9.55 8.35
C GLY A 70 10.73 -9.35 6.92
N THR A 71 11.24 -8.16 6.58
CA THR A 71 11.81 -7.87 5.26
C THR A 71 13.03 -8.75 5.00
N ARG A 72 13.05 -9.41 3.86
CA ARG A 72 14.11 -10.32 3.45
C ARG A 72 14.79 -9.90 2.17
N TYR A 73 14.05 -9.23 1.30
CA TYR A 73 14.51 -8.83 -0.03
C TYR A 73 14.28 -7.35 -0.26
N GLU A 74 15.21 -6.72 -0.98
CA GLU A 74 15.04 -5.40 -1.57
C GLU A 74 14.81 -5.52 -3.06
N TYR A 75 13.86 -4.74 -3.58
CA TYR A 75 13.50 -4.73 -5.00
C TYR A 75 13.79 -3.37 -5.61
N SER A 76 14.43 -3.34 -6.77
CA SER A 76 14.65 -2.13 -7.57
C SER A 76 14.11 -2.34 -8.97
N LEU A 77 13.34 -1.37 -9.49
CA LEU A 77 12.80 -1.42 -10.83
C LEU A 77 13.91 -1.32 -11.87
N LEU A 78 13.93 -2.26 -12.82
CA LEU A 78 14.76 -2.19 -14.02
C LEU A 78 13.94 -1.74 -15.23
N LYS A 79 12.71 -2.29 -15.38
CA LYS A 79 11.83 -1.97 -16.50
C LYS A 79 10.38 -2.34 -16.20
N VAL A 80 9.44 -1.51 -16.63
CA VAL A 80 8.02 -1.89 -16.77
C VAL A 80 7.87 -2.66 -18.09
N ILE A 81 7.49 -3.94 -18.02
CA ILE A 81 7.28 -4.81 -19.18
C ILE A 81 5.88 -4.57 -19.76
N SER A 82 4.86 -4.59 -18.89
CA SER A 82 3.48 -4.24 -19.26
C SER A 82 2.80 -3.45 -18.16
N LYS A 83 1.82 -2.64 -18.57
CA LYS A 83 0.88 -1.90 -17.72
C LYS A 83 -0.50 -2.03 -18.36
N GLU A 84 -1.42 -2.70 -17.68
CA GLU A 84 -2.73 -3.05 -18.22
C GLU A 84 -3.82 -2.50 -17.31
N LYS A 85 -4.70 -1.64 -17.85
CA LYS A 85 -5.81 -1.09 -17.09
C LYS A 85 -6.83 -2.19 -16.75
N VAL A 86 -7.26 -2.25 -15.50
CA VAL A 86 -8.35 -3.15 -15.09
C VAL A 86 -9.70 -2.65 -15.63
N SER A 87 -10.67 -3.57 -15.70
CA SER A 87 -12.06 -3.20 -16.00
C SER A 87 -12.61 -2.27 -14.91
N ASP A 88 -13.41 -1.27 -15.31
CA ASP A 88 -14.07 -0.33 -14.39
C ASP A 88 -15.10 -1.01 -13.47
N THR A 89 -15.42 -2.28 -13.71
CA THR A 89 -16.31 -3.12 -12.89
C THR A 89 -15.58 -3.85 -11.77
N VAL A 90 -14.24 -3.85 -11.76
CA VAL A 90 -13.45 -4.53 -10.73
C VAL A 90 -13.63 -3.84 -9.39
N ILE A 91 -13.99 -4.66 -8.39
CA ILE A 91 -14.11 -4.25 -6.98
C ILE A 91 -13.06 -5.02 -6.20
N PHE A 92 -12.31 -4.30 -5.37
CA PHE A 92 -11.33 -4.89 -4.46
C PHE A 92 -11.63 -4.51 -3.02
N ARG A 93 -11.09 -5.28 -2.10
CA ARG A 93 -11.30 -5.09 -0.66
C ARG A 93 -10.02 -4.58 -0.03
N MET A 94 -10.16 -3.57 0.85
CA MET A 94 -9.04 -3.03 1.61
C MET A 94 -9.47 -2.72 3.05
N PHE A 95 -8.59 -2.99 4.00
CA PHE A 95 -8.74 -2.54 5.37
C PHE A 95 -8.26 -1.10 5.48
N ILE A 96 -9.09 -0.23 6.03
CA ILE A 96 -8.76 1.15 6.36
C ILE A 96 -8.51 1.23 7.86
N ASP A 97 -7.32 1.61 8.24
CA ASP A 97 -6.96 1.85 9.63
C ASP A 97 -6.75 3.35 9.84
N PRO A 98 -7.49 3.99 10.74
CA PRO A 98 -7.34 5.42 11.03
C PRO A 98 -6.00 5.81 11.64
N LEU A 99 -5.31 4.87 12.27
CA LEU A 99 -4.04 5.10 12.96
C LEU A 99 -2.87 4.40 12.27
N ARG A 100 -1.75 5.13 12.13
CA ARG A 100 -0.50 4.63 11.54
C ARG A 100 0.32 3.82 12.54
N TYR A 101 0.41 4.29 13.78
CA TYR A 101 1.23 3.70 14.82
C TYR A 101 0.37 3.05 15.90
N TYR A 102 0.87 2.00 16.53
CA TYR A 102 0.21 1.32 17.64
C TYR A 102 0.29 2.08 18.95
N HIS A 103 1.30 2.95 19.07
CA HIS A 103 1.52 3.80 20.24
C HIS A 103 1.49 5.27 19.84
N LYS A 104 1.05 6.13 20.75
CA LYS A 104 1.17 7.58 20.55
C LYS A 104 2.65 7.93 20.48
N LEU A 105 3.04 8.63 19.43
CA LEU A 105 4.37 9.18 19.34
C LEU A 105 4.43 10.42 20.26
N GLU A 106 5.44 10.47 21.13
CA GLU A 106 5.66 11.61 22.01
C GLU A 106 6.31 12.80 21.29
N GLU A 107 6.71 12.63 20.02
CA GLU A 107 7.33 13.66 19.22
C GLU A 107 6.29 14.65 18.69
N GLU A 108 6.50 15.94 18.98
CA GLU A 108 5.66 17.01 18.46
C GLU A 108 5.74 17.06 16.91
N GLY A 109 4.58 17.17 16.26
CA GLY A 109 4.46 17.38 14.82
C GLY A 109 4.28 16.12 13.99
N ILE A 110 4.35 14.92 14.57
CA ILE A 110 4.05 13.67 13.85
C ILE A 110 2.59 13.29 14.04
N SER A 111 1.81 13.36 12.97
CA SER A 111 0.42 12.90 12.99
C SER A 111 0.36 11.37 12.98
N ASN A 112 -0.38 10.81 13.95
CA ASN A 112 -0.69 9.37 13.96
C ASN A 112 -1.84 9.01 12.99
N TYR A 113 -2.57 9.97 12.47
CA TYR A 113 -3.69 9.71 11.58
C TYR A 113 -3.23 9.37 10.16
N THR A 114 -3.88 8.36 9.58
CA THR A 114 -3.62 7.88 8.20
C THR A 114 -4.47 8.61 7.17
N LEU A 115 -5.51 9.30 7.60
CA LEU A 115 -6.49 9.99 6.77
C LEU A 115 -6.37 11.50 6.92
N SER A 116 -6.11 12.19 5.81
CA SER A 116 -6.15 13.65 5.70
C SER A 116 -7.35 14.05 4.84
N GLN A 117 -8.24 14.88 5.37
CA GLN A 117 -9.41 15.34 4.62
C GLN A 117 -8.98 16.35 3.56
N LEU A 118 -9.32 16.07 2.29
CA LEU A 118 -9.06 16.98 1.16
C LEU A 118 -10.26 17.89 0.86
N ASN A 119 -11.47 17.34 1.02
CA ASN A 119 -12.75 18.06 0.91
C ASN A 119 -13.85 17.29 1.65
N ASP A 120 -15.12 17.69 1.51
CA ASP A 120 -16.24 17.11 2.28
C ASP A 120 -16.40 15.61 2.17
N SER A 121 -15.97 15.00 1.06
CA SER A 121 -16.18 13.58 0.77
C SER A 121 -14.92 12.84 0.29
N THR A 122 -13.77 13.50 0.22
CA THR A 122 -12.52 12.90 -0.25
C THR A 122 -11.42 13.02 0.79
N TYR A 123 -10.74 11.92 1.04
CA TYR A 123 -9.66 11.78 2.01
C TYR A 123 -8.41 11.22 1.34
N LEU A 124 -7.24 11.75 1.68
CA LEU A 124 -5.96 11.16 1.31
C LEU A 124 -5.60 10.12 2.37
N TYR A 125 -5.41 8.86 1.96
CA TYR A 125 -5.07 7.76 2.84
C TYR A 125 -3.59 7.40 2.73
N MET A 126 -2.90 7.42 3.88
CA MET A 126 -1.47 7.11 4.04
C MET A 126 -0.58 7.84 3.02
N ASP A 127 -0.96 9.05 2.61
CA ASP A 127 -0.25 9.90 1.63
C ASP A 127 -0.07 9.25 0.23
N LYS A 128 -0.89 8.22 -0.10
CA LYS A 128 -0.74 7.40 -1.30
C LYS A 128 -1.96 7.39 -2.22
N VAL A 129 -3.17 7.42 -1.68
CA VAL A 129 -4.38 7.28 -2.47
C VAL A 129 -5.50 8.17 -1.96
N GLU A 130 -6.20 8.82 -2.87
CA GLU A 130 -7.42 9.56 -2.56
C GLU A 130 -8.60 8.58 -2.47
N ILE A 131 -9.34 8.63 -1.38
CA ILE A 131 -10.55 7.84 -1.16
C ILE A 131 -11.76 8.75 -1.25
N GLU A 132 -12.61 8.53 -2.23
CA GLU A 132 -13.90 9.20 -2.36
C GLU A 132 -14.96 8.41 -1.58
N ILE A 133 -15.65 9.08 -0.66
CA ILE A 133 -16.70 8.51 0.19
C ILE A 133 -18.06 9.04 -0.30
N PRO A 134 -18.93 8.21 -0.92
CA PRO A 134 -20.28 8.61 -1.28
C PRO A 134 -21.08 9.08 -0.07
N HIS A 135 -21.94 10.08 -0.25
CA HIS A 135 -22.71 10.72 0.81
C HIS A 135 -23.43 9.72 1.75
N LYS A 136 -23.99 8.64 1.20
CA LYS A 136 -24.68 7.59 1.96
C LYS A 136 -23.80 6.85 2.99
N PHE A 137 -22.46 6.89 2.84
CA PHE A 137 -21.51 6.28 3.76
C PHE A 137 -20.76 7.28 4.62
N LEU A 138 -20.90 8.58 4.36
CA LEU A 138 -20.04 9.61 4.93
C LEU A 138 -20.17 9.70 6.46
N GLU A 139 -21.39 9.63 6.98
CA GLU A 139 -21.65 9.67 8.42
C GLU A 139 -21.01 8.46 9.13
N TYR A 140 -21.25 7.27 8.59
CA TYR A 140 -20.68 6.03 9.14
C TYR A 140 -19.14 6.05 9.08
N PHE A 141 -18.59 6.45 7.94
CA PHE A 141 -17.15 6.59 7.74
C PHE A 141 -16.54 7.53 8.79
N ARG A 142 -17.09 8.74 8.94
CA ARG A 142 -16.62 9.72 9.94
C ARG A 142 -16.74 9.19 11.37
N LYS A 143 -17.84 8.53 11.69
CA LYS A 143 -18.02 7.92 13.02
C LYS A 143 -16.94 6.88 13.32
N LYS A 144 -16.61 6.03 12.36
CA LYS A 144 -15.54 5.02 12.54
C LYS A 144 -14.18 5.68 12.70
N THR A 145 -13.81 6.57 11.78
CA THR A 145 -12.48 7.18 11.75
C THR A 145 -12.23 8.11 12.94
N ASN A 146 -13.25 8.90 13.37
CA ASN A 146 -13.14 9.76 14.54
C ASN A 146 -13.04 8.98 15.86
N ASN A 147 -13.57 7.77 15.91
CA ASN A 147 -13.41 6.86 17.06
C ASN A 147 -12.18 5.93 16.92
N GLU A 148 -11.31 6.20 15.95
CA GLU A 148 -10.08 5.42 15.71
C GLU A 148 -10.36 3.93 15.41
N ILE A 149 -11.54 3.60 14.88
CA ILE A 149 -11.96 2.23 14.57
C ILE A 149 -11.71 1.95 13.10
N GLY A 150 -10.85 0.97 12.83
CA GLY A 150 -10.62 0.45 11.50
C GLY A 150 -11.85 -0.29 10.94
N PHE A 151 -11.95 -0.37 9.63
CA PHE A 151 -13.03 -1.08 8.94
C PHE A 151 -12.56 -1.65 7.60
N ILE A 152 -13.31 -2.65 7.10
CA ILE A 152 -13.10 -3.20 5.77
C ILE A 152 -14.06 -2.52 4.79
N GLY A 153 -13.49 -1.89 3.76
CA GLY A 153 -14.24 -1.33 2.64
C GLY A 153 -14.07 -2.13 1.35
N ASN A 154 -15.12 -2.16 0.53
CA ASN A 154 -15.00 -2.55 -0.87
C ASN A 154 -14.89 -1.28 -1.71
N PHE A 155 -13.95 -1.25 -2.64
CA PHE A 155 -13.62 -0.07 -3.43
C PHE A 155 -13.62 -0.39 -4.92
N LYS A 156 -13.85 0.62 -5.73
CA LYS A 156 -13.60 0.61 -7.17
C LYS A 156 -12.61 1.68 -7.57
N PHE A 157 -11.94 1.48 -8.68
CA PHE A 157 -11.02 2.47 -9.22
C PHE A 157 -11.80 3.63 -9.86
N VAL A 158 -11.30 4.85 -9.67
CA VAL A 158 -11.79 6.06 -10.35
C VAL A 158 -10.75 6.53 -11.36
N ASN A 159 -9.48 6.58 -10.93
CA ASN A 159 -8.33 6.89 -11.78
C ASN A 159 -7.05 6.38 -11.09
N GLY A 160 -5.88 6.64 -11.68
CA GLY A 160 -4.58 6.16 -11.17
C GLY A 160 -4.19 6.66 -9.77
N LYS A 161 -4.95 7.58 -9.18
CA LYS A 161 -4.68 8.17 -7.85
C LYS A 161 -5.90 8.10 -6.92
N ARG A 162 -7.08 7.74 -7.42
CA ARG A 162 -8.34 7.80 -6.67
C ARG A 162 -9.14 6.51 -6.77
N ILE A 163 -9.64 6.10 -5.61
CA ILE A 163 -10.58 5.00 -5.45
C ILE A 163 -11.88 5.52 -4.82
N ARG A 164 -12.99 4.81 -5.01
CA ARG A 164 -14.30 5.16 -4.44
C ARG A 164 -14.84 4.02 -3.61
N LEU A 165 -15.31 4.33 -2.41
CA LEU A 165 -15.98 3.38 -1.54
C LEU A 165 -17.32 2.93 -2.15
N VAL A 166 -17.52 1.61 -2.22
CA VAL A 166 -18.74 0.98 -2.78
C VAL A 166 -19.63 0.43 -1.67
N SER A 167 -19.02 -0.20 -0.67
CA SER A 167 -19.71 -0.72 0.52
C SER A 167 -18.75 -0.84 1.70
N ILE A 168 -19.29 -0.90 2.91
CA ILE A 168 -18.56 -1.12 4.17
C ILE A 168 -19.09 -2.41 4.79
N ARG A 169 -18.20 -3.15 5.42
CA ARG A 169 -18.48 -4.34 6.23
C ARG A 169 -18.15 -4.12 7.69
#